data_27cab67a489971ee318f44f0f385fa0e
#
_entry.id   27cab67a489971ee318f44f0f385fa0e
#
_cell.length_a   1.000
_cell.length_b   1.000
_cell.length_c   1.000
_cell.angle_alpha   90.00
_cell.angle_beta   90.00
_cell.angle_gamma   90.00
#
_symmetry.space_group_name_H-M   'P 1'
#
loop_
_entity.id
_entity.type
_entity.pdbx_description
1 polymer ?
#
loop_
_entity_poly.entity_id
_entity_poly.type
_entity_poly.pdbx_seq_one_letter_code
_entity_poly.pdbx_strand_id
1 'polypeptide(L)'
;MKYKVILFDADDTLFDFKKTENYALENLMSSLDTDYDKDYCINIYKEINTKIWKEFEEGKITSDDLKIERFQRLIDKLNLSDDATRLSELYVKFLGQGSFLYEDTKDLLDYLSKNYKLGIITNGLADVQHKRIRESDVGHYFDDVIISDEIKIAKP
;
A
#
# COMPACT_ATOMS: atom_id res chain seq x y z
N MET A 1 -31.28 -13.94 -7.86
CA MET A 1 -30.34 -13.37 -6.88
C MET A 1 -30.61 -11.89 -6.66
N LYS A 2 -30.52 -11.41 -5.42
CA LYS A 2 -30.76 -10.00 -5.08
C LYS A 2 -29.60 -9.08 -5.50
N TYR A 3 -28.38 -9.57 -5.40
CA TYR A 3 -27.15 -8.83 -5.74
C TYR A 3 -26.47 -9.44 -6.96
N LYS A 4 -25.79 -8.61 -7.75
CA LYS A 4 -25.04 -9.02 -8.96
C LYS A 4 -23.55 -8.67 -8.87
N VAL A 5 -23.19 -7.75 -8.01
CA VAL A 5 -21.84 -7.24 -7.82
C VAL A 5 -21.48 -7.30 -6.34
N ILE A 6 -20.26 -7.68 -6.05
CA ILE A 6 -19.66 -7.61 -4.72
C ILE A 6 -18.43 -6.72 -4.81
N LEU A 7 -18.36 -5.73 -3.92
CA LEU A 7 -17.23 -4.83 -3.79
C LEU A 7 -16.49 -5.14 -2.49
N PHE A 8 -15.18 -5.32 -2.60
CA PHE A 8 -14.29 -5.57 -1.48
C PHE A 8 -13.45 -4.33 -1.18
N ASP A 9 -13.14 -4.13 0.08
CA ASP A 9 -11.95 -3.41 0.47
C ASP A 9 -10.71 -4.26 0.19
N ALA A 10 -9.54 -3.64 -0.02
CA ALA A 10 -8.32 -4.36 -0.35
C ALA A 10 -7.52 -4.71 0.91
N ASP A 11 -6.97 -3.67 1.57
CA ASP A 11 -6.01 -3.83 2.65
C ASP A 11 -6.69 -4.22 3.96
N ASP A 12 -6.11 -5.22 4.63
CA ASP A 12 -6.64 -5.85 5.83
C ASP A 12 -8.03 -6.51 5.66
N THR A 13 -8.45 -6.72 4.41
CA THR A 13 -9.65 -7.47 4.02
C THR A 13 -9.28 -8.68 3.15
N LEU A 14 -8.66 -8.47 2.00
CA LEU A 14 -8.16 -9.52 1.10
C LEU A 14 -6.65 -9.67 1.18
N PHE A 15 -5.93 -8.55 1.35
CA PHE A 15 -4.49 -8.47 1.43
C PHE A 15 -4.05 -8.19 2.87
N ASP A 16 -3.09 -8.97 3.36
CA ASP A 16 -2.38 -8.72 4.61
C ASP A 16 -1.39 -7.56 4.40
N PHE A 17 -1.90 -6.33 4.54
CA PHE A 17 -1.08 -5.14 4.32
C PHE A 17 0.07 -5.04 5.31
N LYS A 18 -0.15 -5.41 6.56
CA LYS A 18 0.88 -5.37 7.60
C LYS A 18 2.08 -6.24 7.24
N LYS A 19 1.84 -7.45 6.72
CA LYS A 19 2.88 -8.36 6.25
C LYS A 19 3.59 -7.80 5.01
N THR A 20 2.83 -7.25 4.07
CA THR A 20 3.34 -6.59 2.86
C THR A 20 4.23 -5.39 3.21
N GLU A 21 3.76 -4.52 4.11
CA GLU A 21 4.51 -3.34 4.54
C GLU A 21 5.80 -3.73 5.27
N ASN A 22 5.75 -4.70 6.18
CA ASN A 22 6.94 -5.18 6.87
C ASN A 22 7.98 -5.73 5.88
N TYR A 23 7.55 -6.55 4.92
CA TYR A 23 8.44 -7.04 3.85
C TYR A 23 9.10 -5.88 3.08
N ALA A 24 8.30 -4.89 2.68
CA ALA A 24 8.80 -3.73 1.94
C ALA A 24 9.80 -2.91 2.75
N LEU A 25 9.50 -2.65 4.03
CA LEU A 25 10.37 -1.89 4.92
C LEU A 25 11.67 -2.62 5.23
N GLU A 26 11.64 -3.92 5.48
CA GLU A 26 12.86 -4.71 5.72
C GLU A 26 13.82 -4.66 4.52
N ASN A 27 13.29 -4.77 3.30
CA ASN A 27 14.09 -4.67 2.08
C ASN A 27 14.60 -3.24 1.84
N LEU A 28 13.75 -2.23 2.07
CA LEU A 28 14.13 -0.84 1.94
C LEU A 28 15.24 -0.47 2.91
N MET A 29 15.06 -0.76 4.21
CA MET A 29 16.06 -0.44 5.23
C MET A 29 17.38 -1.19 5.03
N SER A 30 17.34 -2.40 4.45
CA SER A 30 18.56 -3.13 4.06
C SER A 30 19.32 -2.47 2.91
N SER A 31 18.69 -1.57 2.15
CA SER A 31 19.32 -0.83 1.05
C SER A 31 19.92 0.51 1.47
N LEU A 32 19.72 0.94 2.71
CA LEU A 32 20.27 2.18 3.25
C LEU A 32 21.73 1.99 3.65
N ASP A 33 22.55 2.99 3.37
CA ASP A 33 23.92 3.08 3.88
C ASP A 33 23.88 3.83 5.22
N THR A 34 23.75 3.07 6.31
CA THR A 34 23.63 3.62 7.66
C THR A 34 24.11 2.63 8.72
N ASP A 35 24.65 3.15 9.81
CA ASP A 35 25.03 2.38 11.00
C ASP A 35 23.85 2.12 11.96
N TYR A 36 22.68 2.71 11.70
CA TYR A 36 21.51 2.47 12.54
C TYR A 36 20.98 1.06 12.37
N ASP A 37 20.49 0.51 13.48
CA ASP A 37 19.76 -0.76 13.48
C ASP A 37 18.51 -0.68 12.60
N LYS A 38 18.24 -1.77 11.85
CA LYS A 38 17.13 -1.83 10.91
C LYS A 38 15.78 -1.63 11.58
N ASP A 39 15.54 -2.28 12.72
CA ASP A 39 14.28 -2.19 13.45
C ASP A 39 14.07 -0.78 13.99
N TYR A 40 15.15 -0.11 14.39
CA TYR A 40 15.11 1.29 14.76
C TYR A 40 14.65 2.18 13.59
N CYS A 41 15.24 2.01 12.41
CA CYS A 41 14.84 2.76 11.21
C CYS A 41 13.37 2.50 10.83
N ILE A 42 12.92 1.24 10.90
CA ILE A 42 11.52 0.86 10.64
C ILE A 42 10.58 1.55 11.63
N ASN A 43 10.91 1.59 12.91
CA ASN A 43 10.07 2.23 13.92
C ASN A 43 9.97 3.74 13.68
N ILE A 44 11.07 4.42 13.37
CA ILE A 44 11.08 5.83 13.01
C ILE A 44 10.22 6.09 11.76
N TYR A 45 10.35 5.26 10.73
CA TYR A 45 9.52 5.37 9.54
C TYR A 45 8.02 5.24 9.88
N LYS A 46 7.63 4.25 10.68
CA LYS A 46 6.22 4.03 11.07
C LYS A 46 5.63 5.21 11.83
N GLU A 47 6.39 5.85 12.71
CA GLU A 47 5.96 7.08 13.39
C GLU A 47 5.74 8.24 12.41
N ILE A 48 6.67 8.42 11.47
CA ILE A 48 6.56 9.45 10.42
C ILE A 48 5.35 9.16 9.53
N ASN A 49 5.21 7.91 9.08
CA ASN A 49 4.15 7.50 8.17
C ASN A 49 2.76 7.70 8.78
N THR A 50 2.57 7.38 10.07
CA THR A 50 1.32 7.62 10.78
C THR A 50 0.95 9.10 10.81
N LYS A 51 1.92 9.98 11.05
CA LYS A 51 1.69 11.43 11.11
C LYS A 51 1.36 12.01 9.74
N ILE A 52 2.09 11.61 8.70
CA ILE A 52 1.90 12.17 7.36
C ILE A 52 0.60 11.68 6.71
N TRP A 53 0.16 10.45 6.99
CA TRP A 53 -1.15 9.97 6.57
C TRP A 53 -2.28 10.80 7.18
N LYS A 54 -2.15 11.17 8.46
CA LYS A 54 -3.12 12.05 9.12
C LYS A 54 -3.16 13.44 8.46
N GLU A 55 -1.99 14.01 8.12
CA GLU A 55 -1.92 15.29 7.40
C GLU A 55 -2.61 15.20 6.02
N PHE A 56 -2.46 14.08 5.33
CA PHE A 56 -3.11 13.81 4.06
C PHE A 56 -4.63 13.67 4.21
N GLU A 57 -5.11 12.90 5.18
CA GLU A 57 -6.54 12.74 5.48
C GLU A 57 -7.21 14.06 5.88
N GLU A 58 -6.48 14.94 6.56
CA GLU A 58 -6.91 16.30 6.90
C GLU A 58 -6.83 17.29 5.71
N GLY A 59 -6.39 16.84 4.54
CA GLY A 59 -6.25 17.66 3.33
C GLY A 59 -5.13 18.70 3.38
N LYS A 60 -4.15 18.54 4.27
CA LYS A 60 -3.02 19.47 4.44
C LYS A 60 -1.92 19.27 3.39
N ILE A 61 -1.82 18.09 2.82
CA ILE A 61 -0.84 17.71 1.80
C ILE A 61 -1.53 16.89 0.70
N THR A 62 -0.92 16.85 -0.47
CA THR A 62 -1.39 16.03 -1.59
C THR A 62 -0.88 14.58 -1.48
N SER A 63 -1.43 13.68 -2.30
CA SER A 63 -0.92 12.30 -2.40
C SER A 63 0.51 12.25 -2.92
N ASP A 64 0.89 13.17 -3.81
CA ASP A 64 2.25 13.27 -4.33
C ASP A 64 3.24 13.77 -3.26
N ASP A 65 2.82 14.75 -2.45
CA ASP A 65 3.62 15.18 -1.28
C ASP A 65 3.82 14.03 -0.30
N LEU A 66 2.76 13.29 0.03
CA LEU A 66 2.83 12.16 0.96
C LEU A 66 3.86 11.11 0.52
N LYS A 67 3.87 10.76 -0.78
CA LYS A 67 4.78 9.74 -1.33
C LYS A 67 6.24 10.06 -1.07
N ILE A 68 6.63 11.32 -1.24
CA ILE A 68 8.02 11.77 -1.17
C ILE A 68 8.38 12.25 0.24
N GLU A 69 7.51 13.06 0.84
CA GLU A 69 7.84 13.76 2.10
C GLU A 69 8.04 12.79 3.27
N ARG A 70 7.34 11.65 3.32
CA ARG A 70 7.58 10.64 4.36
C ARG A 70 9.03 10.14 4.35
N PHE A 71 9.65 10.01 3.18
CA PHE A 71 11.04 9.60 3.06
C PHE A 71 12.00 10.76 3.27
N GLN A 72 11.63 11.97 2.87
CA GLN A 72 12.42 13.16 3.20
C GLN A 72 12.51 13.33 4.72
N ARG A 73 11.40 13.21 5.44
CA ARG A 73 11.39 13.26 6.92
C ARG A 73 12.22 12.15 7.56
N LEU A 74 12.25 10.96 6.95
CA LEU A 74 13.12 9.86 7.41
C LEU A 74 14.60 10.19 7.22
N ILE A 75 14.98 10.69 6.04
CA ILE A 75 16.32 11.12 5.70
C ILE A 75 16.79 12.20 6.68
N ASP A 76 16.00 13.23 6.88
CA ASP A 76 16.31 14.33 7.79
C ASP A 76 16.45 13.84 9.25
N LYS A 77 15.54 12.97 9.69
CA LYS A 77 15.53 12.43 11.06
C LYS A 77 16.73 11.57 11.39
N LEU A 78 17.19 10.78 10.42
CA LEU A 78 18.31 9.83 10.59
C LEU A 78 19.62 10.38 9.99
N ASN A 79 19.61 11.59 9.43
CA ASN A 79 20.76 12.20 8.77
C ASN A 79 21.38 11.29 7.70
N LEU A 80 20.53 10.72 6.83
CA LEU A 80 20.96 9.81 5.77
C LEU A 80 21.47 10.56 4.54
N SER A 81 22.45 9.97 3.85
CA SER A 81 22.91 10.43 2.54
C SER A 81 22.15 9.68 1.44
N ASP A 82 20.85 9.94 1.28
CA ASP A 82 19.99 9.29 0.29
C ASP A 82 19.03 10.30 -0.35
N ASP A 83 18.27 9.85 -1.35
CA ASP A 83 17.28 10.63 -2.08
C ASP A 83 15.85 10.13 -1.80
N ALA A 84 14.96 11.05 -1.43
CA ALA A 84 13.59 10.72 -1.04
C ALA A 84 12.78 10.09 -2.18
N THR A 85 13.00 10.53 -3.43
CA THR A 85 12.32 9.97 -4.60
C THR A 85 12.77 8.53 -4.83
N ARG A 86 14.08 8.28 -4.76
CA ARG A 86 14.64 6.92 -4.85
C ARG A 86 14.05 6.00 -3.79
N LEU A 87 13.98 6.42 -2.54
CA LEU A 87 13.41 5.62 -1.46
C LEU A 87 11.92 5.35 -1.67
N SER A 88 11.17 6.34 -2.16
CA SER A 88 9.76 6.19 -2.51
C SER A 88 9.55 5.14 -3.61
N GLU A 89 10.33 5.20 -4.68
CA GLU A 89 10.26 4.23 -5.79
C GLU A 89 10.62 2.81 -5.34
N LEU A 90 11.65 2.65 -4.53
CA LEU A 90 12.04 1.35 -3.96
C LEU A 90 10.94 0.79 -3.05
N TYR A 91 10.32 1.63 -2.22
CA TYR A 91 9.24 1.21 -1.36
C TYR A 91 8.03 0.71 -2.15
N VAL A 92 7.60 1.44 -3.18
CA VAL A 92 6.51 1.01 -4.08
C VAL A 92 6.86 -0.31 -4.78
N LYS A 93 8.09 -0.45 -5.25
CA LYS A 93 8.59 -1.71 -5.85
C LYS A 93 8.48 -2.88 -4.88
N PHE A 94 8.96 -2.72 -3.65
CA PHE A 94 8.92 -3.78 -2.65
C PHE A 94 7.50 -4.09 -2.16
N LEU A 95 6.63 -3.10 -2.03
CA LEU A 95 5.21 -3.33 -1.78
C LEU A 95 4.58 -4.20 -2.87
N GLY A 96 4.87 -3.92 -4.14
CA GLY A 96 4.37 -4.72 -5.26
C GLY A 96 4.89 -6.17 -5.26
N GLN A 97 6.11 -6.40 -4.80
CA GLN A 97 6.70 -7.74 -4.68
C GLN A 97 6.13 -8.54 -3.50
N GLY A 98 5.69 -7.86 -2.45
CA GLY A 98 5.21 -8.46 -1.20
C GLY A 98 3.69 -8.51 -1.07
N SER A 99 2.93 -8.65 -2.16
CA SER A 99 1.45 -8.69 -2.12
C SER A 99 0.91 -9.97 -1.49
N PHE A 100 0.99 -10.07 -0.16
CA PHE A 100 0.51 -11.21 0.61
C PHE A 100 -1.01 -11.18 0.75
N LEU A 101 -1.65 -12.34 0.58
CA LEU A 101 -3.08 -12.56 0.77
C LEU A 101 -3.35 -13.22 2.12
N TYR A 102 -4.54 -13.01 2.67
CA TYR A 102 -5.05 -13.89 3.72
C TYR A 102 -5.33 -15.29 3.17
N GLU A 103 -5.23 -16.31 4.02
CA GLU A 103 -5.22 -17.73 3.62
C GLU A 103 -6.43 -18.14 2.76
N ASP A 104 -7.63 -17.72 3.14
CA ASP A 104 -8.87 -18.13 2.47
C ASP A 104 -9.27 -17.24 1.28
N THR A 105 -8.47 -16.21 0.96
CA THR A 105 -8.85 -15.20 -0.06
C THR A 105 -9.09 -15.81 -1.44
N LYS A 106 -8.20 -16.70 -1.89
CA LYS A 106 -8.31 -17.30 -3.23
C LYS A 106 -9.56 -18.17 -3.35
N ASP A 107 -9.82 -19.02 -2.37
CA ASP A 107 -10.97 -19.92 -2.36
C ASP A 107 -12.28 -19.14 -2.31
N LEU A 108 -12.34 -18.08 -1.53
CA LEU A 108 -13.49 -17.17 -1.47
C LEU A 108 -13.76 -16.52 -2.83
N LEU A 109 -12.73 -15.95 -3.46
CA LEU A 109 -12.87 -15.26 -4.74
C LEU A 109 -13.25 -16.25 -5.86
N ASP A 110 -12.66 -17.45 -5.89
CA ASP A 110 -13.03 -18.51 -6.84
C ASP A 110 -14.50 -18.93 -6.68
N TYR A 111 -14.97 -19.06 -5.46
CA TYR A 111 -16.37 -19.38 -5.20
C TYR A 111 -17.33 -18.26 -5.64
N LEU A 112 -17.01 -17.01 -5.31
CA LEU A 112 -17.91 -15.87 -5.58
C LEU A 112 -17.93 -15.47 -7.06
N SER A 113 -16.80 -15.55 -7.76
CA SER A 113 -16.69 -15.17 -9.18
C SER A 113 -17.60 -15.99 -10.11
N LYS A 114 -18.02 -17.18 -9.69
CA LYS A 114 -18.95 -18.03 -10.44
C LYS A 114 -20.35 -17.43 -10.58
N ASN A 115 -20.74 -16.54 -9.66
CA ASN A 115 -22.12 -16.02 -9.60
C ASN A 115 -22.21 -14.50 -9.53
N TYR A 116 -21.09 -13.81 -9.26
CA TYR A 116 -21.04 -12.37 -9.05
C TYR A 116 -19.91 -11.75 -9.85
N LYS A 117 -20.12 -10.51 -10.28
CA LYS A 117 -19.02 -9.63 -10.67
C LYS A 117 -18.33 -9.13 -9.41
N LEU A 118 -17.00 -9.13 -9.41
CA LEU A 118 -16.21 -8.74 -8.27
C LEU A 118 -15.46 -7.44 -8.57
N GLY A 119 -15.40 -6.55 -7.60
CA GLY A 119 -14.64 -5.30 -7.68
C GLY A 119 -13.95 -4.95 -6.38
N ILE A 120 -13.00 -4.06 -6.44
CA ILE A 120 -12.30 -3.49 -5.29
C ILE A 120 -12.56 -2.00 -5.20
N ILE A 121 -12.77 -1.51 -3.97
CA ILE A 121 -12.75 -0.08 -3.63
C ILE A 121 -11.74 0.14 -2.52
N THR A 122 -10.71 0.93 -2.77
CA THR A 122 -9.62 1.18 -1.81
C THR A 122 -9.26 2.64 -1.67
N ASN A 123 -8.85 3.06 -0.46
CA ASN A 123 -8.34 4.41 -0.16
C ASN A 123 -6.81 4.53 -0.31
N GLY A 124 -6.14 3.54 -0.88
CA GLY A 124 -4.69 3.56 -1.10
C GLY A 124 -4.26 4.53 -2.21
N LEU A 125 -2.95 4.66 -2.34
CA LEU A 125 -2.32 5.45 -3.42
C LEU A 125 -2.38 4.67 -4.74
N ALA A 126 -2.70 5.36 -5.85
CA ALA A 126 -2.95 4.73 -7.15
C ALA A 126 -1.77 3.88 -7.63
N ASP A 127 -0.56 4.41 -7.63
CA ASP A 127 0.64 3.72 -8.11
C ASP A 127 0.91 2.42 -7.32
N VAL A 128 0.64 2.44 -6.02
CA VAL A 128 0.82 1.28 -5.13
C VAL A 128 -0.26 0.24 -5.39
N GLN A 129 -1.53 0.67 -5.39
CA GLN A 129 -2.67 -0.26 -5.46
C GLN A 129 -2.81 -0.92 -6.81
N HIS A 130 -2.60 -0.20 -7.92
CA HIS A 130 -2.60 -0.81 -9.26
C HIS A 130 -1.61 -1.98 -9.34
N LYS A 131 -0.37 -1.74 -8.92
CA LYS A 131 0.67 -2.76 -8.97
C LYS A 131 0.34 -3.94 -8.07
N ARG A 132 -0.02 -3.68 -6.82
CA ARG A 132 -0.29 -4.73 -5.83
C ARG A 132 -1.49 -5.59 -6.21
N ILE A 133 -2.57 -4.97 -6.69
CA ILE A 133 -3.84 -5.66 -6.96
C ILE A 133 -3.79 -6.34 -8.33
N ARG A 134 -3.45 -5.60 -9.40
CA ARG A 134 -3.48 -6.12 -10.77
C ARG A 134 -2.43 -7.18 -11.05
N GLU A 135 -1.23 -7.04 -10.46
CA GLU A 135 -0.13 -8.00 -10.62
C GLU A 135 -0.18 -9.16 -9.60
N SER A 136 -1.14 -9.14 -8.65
CA SER A 136 -1.32 -10.22 -7.69
C SER A 136 -1.95 -11.46 -8.33
N ASP A 137 -1.79 -12.61 -7.67
CA ASP A 137 -2.39 -13.90 -8.07
C ASP A 137 -3.91 -13.85 -8.16
N VAL A 138 -4.56 -12.85 -7.57
CA VAL A 138 -6.03 -12.68 -7.55
C VAL A 138 -6.53 -11.51 -8.38
N GLY A 139 -5.64 -10.74 -9.00
CA GLY A 139 -6.01 -9.57 -9.80
C GLY A 139 -6.99 -9.87 -10.93
N HIS A 140 -6.92 -11.07 -11.49
CA HIS A 140 -7.78 -11.54 -12.58
C HIS A 140 -9.25 -11.77 -12.18
N TYR A 141 -9.57 -11.86 -10.88
CA TYR A 141 -10.96 -12.01 -10.41
C TYR A 141 -11.76 -10.71 -10.45
N PHE A 142 -11.09 -9.55 -10.51
CA PHE A 142 -11.75 -8.25 -10.38
C PHE A 142 -12.03 -7.63 -11.74
N ASP A 143 -13.31 -7.40 -12.03
CA ASP A 143 -13.75 -6.63 -13.21
C ASP A 143 -13.25 -5.17 -13.11
N ASP A 144 -13.41 -4.57 -11.91
CA ASP A 144 -13.05 -3.18 -11.64
C ASP A 144 -12.24 -3.02 -10.35
N VAL A 145 -11.30 -2.07 -10.37
CA VAL A 145 -10.54 -1.62 -9.20
C VAL A 145 -10.67 -0.11 -9.11
N ILE A 146 -11.42 0.36 -8.12
CA ILE A 146 -11.66 1.78 -7.88
C ILE A 146 -10.74 2.26 -6.76
N ILE A 147 -9.90 3.22 -7.07
CA ILE A 147 -8.91 3.77 -6.15
C ILE A 147 -9.25 5.24 -5.87
N SER A 148 -9.43 5.58 -4.59
CA SER A 148 -9.84 6.92 -4.18
C SER A 148 -8.90 8.02 -4.64
N ASP A 149 -7.60 7.73 -4.70
CA ASP A 149 -6.57 8.67 -5.17
C ASP A 149 -6.75 9.06 -6.65
N GLU A 150 -7.29 8.17 -7.49
CA GLU A 150 -7.59 8.48 -8.89
C GLU A 150 -8.85 9.31 -9.06
N ILE A 151 -9.92 8.92 -8.37
CA ILE A 151 -11.22 9.59 -8.49
C ILE A 151 -11.37 10.80 -7.56
N LYS A 152 -10.37 11.03 -6.68
CA LYS A 152 -10.34 12.11 -5.68
C LYS A 152 -11.54 12.10 -4.72
N ILE A 153 -12.08 10.92 -4.45
CA ILE A 153 -13.18 10.68 -3.51
C ILE A 153 -12.82 9.51 -2.62
N ALA A 154 -12.58 9.77 -1.33
CA ALA A 154 -12.30 8.73 -0.36
C ALA A 154 -13.59 8.02 0.11
N LYS A 155 -13.46 6.75 0.51
CA LYS A 155 -14.48 6.09 1.30
C LYS A 155 -14.65 6.83 2.63
N PRO A 156 -15.84 6.97 3.21
CA PRO A 156 -16.30 5.97 4.12
C PRO A 156 -16.59 4.85 3.31
#